data_808750c201fdda270c0a1212aad364c3
#
_entry.id   808750c201fdda270c0a1212aad364c3
#
_cell.length_a   1.000
_cell.length_b   1.000
_cell.length_c   1.000
_cell.angle_alpha   90.00
_cell.angle_beta   90.00
_cell.angle_gamma   90.00
#
_symmetry.space_group_name_H-M   'P 1'
#
loop_
_entity.id
_entity.type
_entity.pdbx_description
1 polymer ?
#
loop_
_entity_poly.entity_id
_entity_poly.type
_entity_poly.pdbx_seq_one_letter_code
_entity_poly.pdbx_strand_id
1 'polypeptide(L)'
;MMRQPLLLCCAAAMALLCALLCARSSAADAAFAAWLQSLWPQAQALGISRATFETATRGLEPDLTLPDLVLPGRPERPSAGQPEFVATPADYLKEPAIERLAGDARKFYDRYRAPLDAIERQFGVPATIVLAIFGRETDFGRAADARNAIRVLATQAYLGRRKEKFLTEFLLALKIVDQGQIKLADMKSSWAGAMGLTQFLPSDYVKYAVDFDGDGRADIWHSVPDALASAAKQLLGEGWQPGLRWAYEVHPPADIDCTIGVPSHTLTIGEWLEHGFKPAYGRTFSAAERAETASLLQPAGLYGPSFLATKNYFAIKEYNFSDLYVLFVGHLSDRITEPRPFETPWTNIVQLPTADLDRMQQLLTARGYYHDKIDGKAGMLTRAALGEYQKRNGLKLDCWPSATVLRQMEASGR
;
A
#
# COMPACT_ATOMS: atom_id res chain seq x y z
N MET A 1 -14.46 16.20 -66.14
CA MET A 1 -14.45 14.85 -65.54
C MET A 1 -13.03 14.47 -65.16
N MET A 2 -12.54 14.87 -63.98
CA MET A 2 -11.24 14.46 -63.41
C MET A 2 -11.25 14.67 -61.86
N ARG A 3 -11.89 13.75 -61.12
CA ARG A 3 -11.85 13.80 -59.62
C ARG A 3 -11.84 12.39 -59.00
N GLN A 4 -11.38 11.32 -59.66
CA GLN A 4 -11.39 9.99 -59.11
C GLN A 4 -10.03 9.37 -58.64
N PRO A 5 -8.82 9.86 -58.94
CA PRO A 5 -7.61 9.18 -58.47
C PRO A 5 -7.23 9.46 -57.00
N LEU A 6 -7.69 10.59 -56.39
CA LEU A 6 -7.28 10.90 -55.00
C LEU A 6 -7.95 10.04 -53.92
N LEU A 7 -9.20 9.66 -54.14
CA LEU A 7 -9.96 8.80 -53.20
C LEU A 7 -9.43 7.36 -53.12
N LEU A 8 -8.93 6.80 -54.24
CA LEU A 8 -8.34 5.47 -54.25
C LEU A 8 -6.98 5.42 -53.53
N CYS A 9 -6.16 6.44 -53.66
CA CYS A 9 -4.87 6.50 -52.94
C CYS A 9 -5.05 6.63 -51.40
N CYS A 10 -6.03 7.38 -50.92
CA CYS A 10 -6.32 7.48 -49.47
C CYS A 10 -6.88 6.17 -48.92
N ALA A 11 -7.72 5.47 -49.63
CA ALA A 11 -8.25 4.16 -49.20
C ALA A 11 -7.15 3.08 -49.16
N ALA A 12 -6.25 3.05 -50.16
CA ALA A 12 -5.11 2.14 -50.16
C ALA A 12 -4.09 2.43 -49.04
N ALA A 13 -3.80 3.71 -48.78
CA ALA A 13 -2.93 4.11 -47.67
C ALA A 13 -3.52 3.78 -46.29
N MET A 14 -4.84 3.93 -46.14
CA MET A 14 -5.55 3.58 -44.89
C MET A 14 -5.61 2.08 -44.67
N ALA A 15 -5.84 1.27 -45.76
CA ALA A 15 -5.80 -0.19 -45.71
C ALA A 15 -4.39 -0.71 -45.39
N LEU A 16 -3.35 -0.10 -45.94
CA LEU A 16 -1.95 -0.46 -45.62
C LEU A 16 -1.56 -0.11 -44.19
N LEU A 17 -2.03 1.02 -43.67
CA LEU A 17 -1.83 1.42 -42.27
C LEU A 17 -2.55 0.50 -41.30
N CYS A 18 -3.79 0.11 -41.59
CA CYS A 18 -4.54 -0.89 -40.84
C CYS A 18 -3.88 -2.27 -40.89
N ALA A 19 -3.38 -2.72 -42.03
CA ALA A 19 -2.66 -3.99 -42.15
C ALA A 19 -1.35 -4.01 -41.36
N LEU A 20 -0.61 -2.91 -41.38
CA LEU A 20 0.63 -2.74 -40.59
C LEU A 20 0.36 -2.67 -39.09
N LEU A 21 -0.75 -2.09 -38.66
CA LEU A 21 -1.18 -2.05 -37.25
C LEU A 21 -1.64 -3.45 -36.78
N CYS A 22 -2.40 -4.18 -37.59
CA CYS A 22 -2.79 -5.55 -37.29
C CYS A 22 -1.59 -6.51 -37.25
N ALA A 23 -0.63 -6.36 -38.18
CA ALA A 23 0.58 -7.17 -38.19
C ALA A 23 1.48 -6.93 -36.97
N ARG A 24 1.55 -5.69 -36.48
CA ARG A 24 2.31 -5.34 -35.24
C ARG A 24 1.64 -5.86 -33.99
N SER A 25 0.32 -5.84 -33.90
CA SER A 25 -0.45 -6.43 -32.79
C SER A 25 -0.21 -7.96 -32.74
N SER A 26 -0.38 -8.65 -33.85
CA SER A 26 -0.14 -10.09 -33.96
C SER A 26 1.30 -10.52 -33.59
N ALA A 27 2.32 -9.72 -33.93
CA ALA A 27 3.70 -10.01 -33.60
C ALA A 27 4.00 -9.80 -32.09
N ALA A 28 3.41 -8.78 -31.47
CA ALA A 28 3.54 -8.54 -30.04
C ALA A 28 2.85 -9.62 -29.20
N ASP A 29 1.67 -10.09 -29.64
CA ASP A 29 0.91 -11.17 -29.01
C ASP A 29 1.66 -12.50 -29.11
N ALA A 30 2.31 -12.77 -30.28
CA ALA A 30 3.14 -13.94 -30.48
C ALA A 30 4.41 -13.93 -29.58
N ALA A 31 5.04 -12.77 -29.39
CA ALA A 31 6.19 -12.62 -28.51
C ALA A 31 5.80 -12.84 -27.04
N PHE A 32 4.65 -12.33 -26.59
CA PHE A 32 4.12 -12.56 -25.25
C PHE A 32 3.81 -14.04 -25.02
N ALA A 33 3.15 -14.70 -25.99
CA ALA A 33 2.84 -16.12 -25.92
C ALA A 33 4.11 -16.98 -25.85
N ALA A 34 5.12 -16.68 -26.67
CA ALA A 34 6.43 -17.37 -26.63
C ALA A 34 7.12 -17.18 -25.27
N TRP A 35 7.11 -15.95 -24.73
CA TRP A 35 7.63 -15.69 -23.40
C TRP A 35 6.89 -16.48 -22.32
N LEU A 36 5.54 -16.52 -22.33
CA LEU A 36 4.77 -17.34 -21.39
C LEU A 36 5.21 -18.80 -21.44
N GLN A 37 5.35 -19.39 -22.64
CA GLN A 37 5.78 -20.78 -22.78
C GLN A 37 7.20 -21.00 -22.23
N SER A 38 8.10 -20.01 -22.33
CA SER A 38 9.45 -20.09 -21.78
C SER A 38 9.49 -20.18 -20.24
N LEU A 39 8.39 -19.85 -19.55
CA LEU A 39 8.28 -19.91 -18.09
C LEU A 39 7.98 -21.33 -17.57
N TRP A 40 7.68 -22.29 -18.44
CA TRP A 40 7.34 -23.65 -18.02
C TRP A 40 8.38 -24.29 -17.09
N PRO A 41 9.71 -24.23 -17.32
CA PRO A 41 10.66 -24.84 -16.40
C PRO A 41 10.58 -24.26 -14.98
N GLN A 42 10.31 -22.96 -14.84
CA GLN A 42 10.14 -22.30 -13.55
C GLN A 42 8.83 -22.73 -12.86
N ALA A 43 7.73 -22.83 -13.61
CA ALA A 43 6.46 -23.32 -13.11
C ALA A 43 6.57 -24.78 -12.65
N GLN A 44 7.23 -25.63 -13.43
CA GLN A 44 7.49 -27.03 -13.10
C GLN A 44 8.34 -27.16 -11.82
N ALA A 45 9.36 -26.33 -11.64
CA ALA A 45 10.20 -26.30 -10.46
C ALA A 45 9.41 -25.95 -9.17
N LEU A 46 8.31 -25.20 -9.28
CA LEU A 46 7.38 -24.91 -8.20
C LEU A 46 6.30 -26.00 -7.97
N GLY A 47 6.35 -27.09 -8.75
CA GLY A 47 5.42 -28.21 -8.68
C GLY A 47 4.07 -27.96 -9.36
N ILE A 48 3.95 -26.93 -10.21
CA ILE A 48 2.73 -26.62 -10.95
C ILE A 48 2.54 -27.67 -12.05
N SER A 49 1.33 -28.22 -12.17
CA SER A 49 1.01 -29.19 -13.21
C SER A 49 1.02 -28.58 -14.61
N ARG A 50 1.41 -29.36 -15.60
CA ARG A 50 1.40 -28.96 -17.00
C ARG A 50 0.00 -28.52 -17.45
N ALA A 51 -1.03 -29.24 -16.98
CA ALA A 51 -2.43 -28.98 -17.30
C ALA A 51 -2.86 -27.59 -16.82
N THR A 52 -2.56 -27.21 -15.57
CA THR A 52 -2.86 -25.88 -15.02
C THR A 52 -2.11 -24.80 -15.78
N PHE A 53 -0.80 -24.98 -16.00
CA PHE A 53 0.01 -24.02 -16.73
C PHE A 53 -0.55 -23.75 -18.14
N GLU A 54 -0.81 -24.81 -18.92
CA GLU A 54 -1.34 -24.66 -20.29
C GLU A 54 -2.74 -24.06 -20.30
N THR A 55 -3.61 -24.45 -19.37
CA THR A 55 -4.98 -23.92 -19.30
C THR A 55 -4.96 -22.43 -18.96
N ALA A 56 -4.11 -22.02 -18.04
CA ALA A 56 -4.02 -20.63 -17.59
C ALA A 56 -3.35 -19.70 -18.63
N THR A 57 -2.43 -20.23 -19.45
CA THR A 57 -1.66 -19.41 -20.40
C THR A 57 -2.19 -19.49 -21.83
N ARG A 58 -3.09 -20.44 -22.14
CA ARG A 58 -3.65 -20.63 -23.49
C ARG A 58 -4.43 -19.41 -23.94
N GLY A 59 -3.97 -18.77 -25.03
CA GLY A 59 -4.63 -17.60 -25.62
C GLY A 59 -4.62 -16.38 -24.70
N LEU A 60 -3.74 -16.35 -23.69
CA LEU A 60 -3.62 -15.20 -22.82
C LEU A 60 -2.96 -14.05 -23.58
N GLU A 61 -3.60 -12.89 -23.59
CA GLU A 61 -3.12 -11.65 -24.18
C GLU A 61 -2.80 -10.63 -23.09
N PRO A 62 -1.78 -9.76 -23.27
CA PRO A 62 -1.46 -8.76 -22.27
C PRO A 62 -2.59 -7.73 -22.14
N ASP A 63 -2.81 -7.21 -20.94
CA ASP A 63 -3.72 -6.10 -20.68
C ASP A 63 -2.97 -4.77 -20.76
N LEU A 64 -2.96 -4.15 -21.93
CA LEU A 64 -2.26 -2.88 -22.18
C LEU A 64 -2.95 -1.67 -21.55
N THR A 65 -4.07 -1.85 -20.86
CA THR A 65 -4.79 -0.79 -20.12
C THR A 65 -4.27 -0.61 -18.70
N LEU A 66 -3.45 -1.54 -18.21
CA LEU A 66 -2.89 -1.47 -16.87
C LEU A 66 -1.99 -0.23 -16.71
N PRO A 67 -2.00 0.40 -15.53
CA PRO A 67 -1.01 1.42 -15.21
C PRO A 67 0.37 0.77 -14.99
N ASP A 68 1.40 1.61 -14.95
CA ASP A 68 2.77 1.23 -14.60
C ASP A 68 3.48 0.31 -15.63
N LEU A 69 2.98 0.28 -16.87
CA LEU A 69 3.59 -0.46 -17.97
C LEU A 69 4.66 0.36 -18.69
N VAL A 70 5.75 -0.32 -19.10
CA VAL A 70 6.79 0.19 -19.98
C VAL A 70 6.56 -0.39 -21.39
N LEU A 71 5.94 0.41 -22.25
CA LEU A 71 5.59 -0.01 -23.60
C LEU A 71 6.70 0.39 -24.59
N PRO A 72 7.25 -0.56 -25.39
CA PRO A 72 8.28 -0.26 -26.37
C PRO A 72 7.83 0.84 -27.35
N GLY A 73 8.68 1.83 -27.56
CA GLY A 73 8.43 2.93 -28.49
C GLY A 73 7.40 3.96 -28.02
N ARG A 74 6.96 3.92 -26.76
CA ARG A 74 6.13 4.96 -26.16
C ARG A 74 6.91 5.67 -25.04
N PRO A 75 6.72 6.99 -24.86
CA PRO A 75 7.30 7.66 -23.69
C PRO A 75 6.75 7.05 -22.41
N GLU A 76 7.61 6.93 -21.42
CA GLU A 76 7.19 6.46 -20.10
C GLU A 76 6.15 7.42 -19.51
N ARG A 77 5.03 6.87 -19.08
CA ARG A 77 4.04 7.65 -18.32
C ARG A 77 4.51 7.73 -16.87
N PRO A 78 4.43 8.91 -16.23
CA PRO A 78 4.62 8.99 -14.79
C PRO A 78 3.67 7.98 -14.12
N SER A 79 4.16 7.27 -13.11
CA SER A 79 3.29 6.43 -12.29
C SER A 79 2.22 7.34 -11.66
N ALA A 80 0.95 6.99 -11.82
CA ALA A 80 -0.10 7.65 -11.04
C ALA A 80 0.17 7.32 -9.57
N GLY A 81 0.50 8.32 -8.77
CA GLY A 81 0.79 8.12 -7.35
C GLY A 81 -0.41 7.50 -6.65
N GLN A 82 -0.16 6.53 -5.78
CA GLN A 82 -1.21 5.99 -4.93
C GLN A 82 -1.62 7.06 -3.90
N PRO A 83 -2.93 7.21 -3.59
CA PRO A 83 -3.43 8.28 -2.70
C PRO A 83 -2.67 8.39 -1.38
N GLU A 84 -2.28 7.28 -0.79
CA GLU A 84 -1.52 7.20 0.47
C GLU A 84 -0.11 7.80 0.42
N PHE A 85 0.40 8.10 -0.77
CA PHE A 85 1.71 8.74 -0.95
C PHE A 85 1.65 10.16 -1.53
N VAL A 86 0.50 10.56 -2.07
CA VAL A 86 0.36 11.87 -2.75
C VAL A 86 -0.67 12.78 -2.09
N ALA A 87 -1.57 12.25 -1.26
CA ALA A 87 -2.54 13.04 -0.51
C ALA A 87 -1.92 13.66 0.74
N THR A 88 -2.48 14.78 1.20
CA THR A 88 -2.19 15.27 2.55
C THR A 88 -2.83 14.36 3.59
N PRO A 89 -2.32 14.32 4.85
CA PRO A 89 -2.99 13.58 5.91
C PRO A 89 -4.46 13.96 6.11
N ALA A 90 -4.78 15.26 6.04
CA ALA A 90 -6.16 15.76 6.14
C ALA A 90 -7.07 15.26 5.02
N ASP A 91 -6.54 15.14 3.80
CA ASP A 91 -7.31 14.64 2.66
C ASP A 91 -7.50 13.13 2.67
N TYR A 92 -6.51 12.40 3.18
CA TYR A 92 -6.56 10.95 3.25
C TYR A 92 -7.40 10.44 4.42
N LEU A 93 -7.38 11.13 5.57
CA LEU A 93 -8.03 10.77 6.83
C LEU A 93 -9.33 11.56 7.05
N LYS A 94 -10.17 11.66 6.02
CA LYS A 94 -11.44 12.40 6.11
C LYS A 94 -12.41 11.74 7.10
N GLU A 95 -12.70 12.42 8.20
CA GLU A 95 -13.56 11.93 9.28
C GLU A 95 -14.93 11.37 8.81
N PRO A 96 -15.65 12.01 7.85
CA PRO A 96 -16.92 11.44 7.38
C PRO A 96 -16.77 10.06 6.72
N ALA A 97 -15.66 9.81 6.03
CA ALA A 97 -15.38 8.50 5.42
C ALA A 97 -15.03 7.46 6.48
N ILE A 98 -14.22 7.84 7.47
CA ILE A 98 -13.83 6.98 8.59
C ILE A 98 -15.05 6.62 9.44
N GLU A 99 -15.93 7.58 9.76
CA GLU A 99 -17.16 7.32 10.55
C GLU A 99 -18.12 6.37 9.81
N ARG A 100 -18.28 6.55 8.49
CA ARG A 100 -19.08 5.62 7.67
C ARG A 100 -18.52 4.20 7.77
N LEU A 101 -17.21 4.03 7.57
CA LEU A 101 -16.55 2.74 7.65
C LEU A 101 -16.63 2.14 9.06
N ALA A 102 -16.46 2.94 10.11
CA ALA A 102 -16.60 2.49 11.49
C ALA A 102 -18.03 2.00 11.78
N GLY A 103 -19.04 2.71 11.24
CA GLY A 103 -20.44 2.27 11.33
C GLY A 103 -20.70 0.94 10.62
N ASP A 104 -20.09 0.74 9.47
CA ASP A 104 -20.19 -0.54 8.75
C ASP A 104 -19.39 -1.64 9.46
N ALA A 105 -18.20 -1.34 9.99
CA ALA A 105 -17.40 -2.28 10.77
C ALA A 105 -18.17 -2.79 12.00
N ARG A 106 -18.90 -1.91 12.74
CA ARG A 106 -19.74 -2.33 13.87
C ARG A 106 -20.80 -3.34 13.44
N LYS A 107 -21.47 -3.13 12.28
CA LYS A 107 -22.43 -4.11 11.72
C LYS A 107 -21.78 -5.44 11.35
N PHE A 108 -20.58 -5.39 10.78
CA PHE A 108 -19.81 -6.59 10.47
C PHE A 108 -19.36 -7.31 11.73
N TYR A 109 -18.92 -6.58 12.76
CA TYR A 109 -18.57 -7.16 14.06
C TYR A 109 -19.77 -7.92 14.65
N ASP A 110 -20.95 -7.33 14.65
CA ASP A 110 -22.16 -7.98 15.18
C ASP A 110 -22.54 -9.24 14.38
N ARG A 111 -22.39 -9.20 13.05
CA ARG A 111 -22.69 -10.34 12.16
C ARG A 111 -21.69 -11.48 12.32
N TYR A 112 -20.43 -11.19 12.48
CA TYR A 112 -19.32 -12.15 12.51
C TYR A 112 -18.66 -12.24 13.89
N ARG A 113 -19.40 -11.94 14.97
CA ARG A 113 -18.86 -11.88 16.34
C ARG A 113 -18.11 -13.15 16.71
N ALA A 114 -18.72 -14.31 16.57
CA ALA A 114 -18.12 -15.58 16.98
C ALA A 114 -16.80 -15.90 16.26
N PRO A 115 -16.70 -15.82 14.90
CA PRO A 115 -15.42 -15.97 14.21
C PRO A 115 -14.43 -14.86 14.56
N LEU A 116 -14.84 -13.60 14.70
CA LEU A 116 -13.94 -12.51 15.06
C LEU A 116 -13.33 -12.68 16.44
N ASP A 117 -14.15 -13.06 17.44
CA ASP A 117 -13.66 -13.36 18.80
C ASP A 117 -12.71 -14.57 18.81
N ALA A 118 -12.94 -15.56 17.94
CA ALA A 118 -12.06 -16.71 17.80
C ALA A 118 -10.73 -16.34 17.12
N ILE A 119 -10.76 -15.51 16.07
CA ILE A 119 -9.58 -14.98 15.39
C ILE A 119 -8.72 -14.16 16.37
N GLU A 120 -9.33 -13.25 17.13
CA GLU A 120 -8.63 -12.45 18.12
C GLU A 120 -7.97 -13.34 19.20
N ARG A 121 -8.67 -14.36 19.71
CA ARG A 121 -8.06 -15.30 20.66
C ARG A 121 -6.91 -16.12 20.08
N GLN A 122 -7.01 -16.51 18.80
CA GLN A 122 -6.01 -17.34 18.14
C GLN A 122 -4.75 -16.57 17.75
N PHE A 123 -4.91 -15.36 17.23
CA PHE A 123 -3.79 -14.58 16.66
C PHE A 123 -3.37 -13.39 17.54
N GLY A 124 -4.16 -13.04 18.55
CA GLY A 124 -3.88 -11.91 19.43
C GLY A 124 -3.99 -10.54 18.73
N VAL A 125 -4.61 -10.50 17.55
CA VAL A 125 -4.88 -9.27 16.78
C VAL A 125 -6.32 -8.84 17.05
N PRO A 126 -6.57 -7.61 17.53
CA PRO A 126 -7.93 -7.15 17.81
C PRO A 126 -8.82 -7.24 16.58
N ALA A 127 -10.05 -7.71 16.77
CA ALA A 127 -11.06 -7.78 15.73
C ALA A 127 -11.26 -6.44 15.01
N THR A 128 -11.13 -5.32 15.73
CA THR A 128 -11.24 -3.97 15.17
C THR A 128 -10.14 -3.64 14.16
N ILE A 129 -8.92 -4.15 14.36
CA ILE A 129 -7.81 -3.97 13.40
C ILE A 129 -8.08 -4.74 12.10
N VAL A 130 -8.46 -6.01 12.18
CA VAL A 130 -8.74 -6.80 10.96
C VAL A 130 -9.96 -6.27 10.20
N LEU A 131 -10.98 -5.77 10.91
CA LEU A 131 -12.12 -5.08 10.29
C LEU A 131 -11.73 -3.75 9.66
N ALA A 132 -10.80 -3.01 10.26
CA ALA A 132 -10.29 -1.75 9.69
C ALA A 132 -9.52 -2.02 8.38
N ILE A 133 -8.70 -3.07 8.32
CA ILE A 133 -8.05 -3.51 7.08
C ILE A 133 -9.10 -3.89 6.04
N PHE A 134 -10.07 -4.74 6.38
CA PHE A 134 -11.13 -5.15 5.46
C PHE A 134 -11.93 -3.95 4.92
N GLY A 135 -12.27 -3.00 5.80
CA GLY A 135 -12.92 -1.76 5.40
C GLY A 135 -12.07 -0.89 4.46
N ARG A 136 -10.76 -0.80 4.74
CA ARG A 136 -9.83 0.00 3.93
C ARG A 136 -9.55 -0.63 2.57
N GLU A 137 -9.34 -1.94 2.51
CA GLU A 137 -8.94 -2.63 1.28
C GLU A 137 -10.09 -2.76 0.28
N THR A 138 -11.26 -3.18 0.74
CA THR A 138 -12.36 -3.52 -0.18
C THR A 138 -13.70 -2.90 0.19
N ASP A 139 -13.73 -1.91 1.09
CA ASP A 139 -15.00 -1.35 1.58
C ASP A 139 -15.97 -2.47 2.04
N PHE A 140 -15.43 -3.42 2.82
CA PHE A 140 -16.14 -4.62 3.28
C PHE A 140 -16.67 -5.50 2.14
N GLY A 141 -15.87 -5.70 1.10
CA GLY A 141 -16.21 -6.52 -0.06
C GLY A 141 -17.09 -5.81 -1.10
N ARG A 142 -17.42 -4.52 -0.93
CA ARG A 142 -18.20 -3.74 -1.92
C ARG A 142 -17.34 -3.29 -3.11
N ALA A 143 -16.06 -3.05 -2.91
CA ALA A 143 -15.11 -2.75 -3.98
C ALA A 143 -14.64 -4.07 -4.60
N ALA A 144 -15.31 -4.51 -5.66
CA ALA A 144 -15.00 -5.77 -6.30
C ALA A 144 -13.78 -5.66 -7.22
N ASP A 145 -12.88 -6.61 -7.11
CA ASP A 145 -11.84 -6.84 -8.11
C ASP A 145 -12.48 -7.33 -9.42
N ALA A 146 -12.23 -6.62 -10.52
CA ALA A 146 -12.86 -6.91 -11.79
C ALA A 146 -11.93 -7.62 -12.81
N ARG A 147 -10.61 -7.63 -12.54
CA ARG A 147 -9.60 -8.09 -13.49
C ARG A 147 -9.24 -9.56 -13.26
N ASN A 148 -8.93 -10.27 -14.34
CA ASN A 148 -8.34 -11.62 -14.23
C ASN A 148 -6.92 -11.50 -13.66
N ALA A 149 -6.66 -12.11 -12.50
CA ALA A 149 -5.40 -12.00 -11.77
C ALA A 149 -4.21 -12.54 -12.59
N ILE A 150 -4.40 -13.68 -13.26
CA ILE A 150 -3.36 -14.31 -14.10
C ILE A 150 -2.95 -13.38 -15.24
N ARG A 151 -3.94 -12.76 -15.93
CA ARG A 151 -3.67 -11.79 -16.99
C ARG A 151 -2.95 -10.55 -16.49
N VAL A 152 -3.39 -10.00 -15.35
CA VAL A 152 -2.75 -8.83 -14.73
C VAL A 152 -1.30 -9.13 -14.40
N LEU A 153 -1.06 -10.21 -13.65
CA LEU A 153 0.28 -10.57 -13.18
C LEU A 153 1.23 -10.92 -14.32
N ALA A 154 0.76 -11.67 -15.32
CA ALA A 154 1.55 -11.96 -16.53
C ALA A 154 1.90 -10.69 -17.31
N THR A 155 0.95 -9.75 -17.45
CA THR A 155 1.20 -8.47 -18.13
C THR A 155 2.23 -7.63 -17.38
N GLN A 156 2.09 -7.51 -16.06
CA GLN A 156 3.04 -6.78 -15.20
C GLN A 156 4.42 -7.43 -15.19
N ALA A 157 4.50 -8.77 -15.22
CA ALA A 157 5.77 -9.49 -15.32
C ALA A 157 6.46 -9.26 -16.67
N TYR A 158 5.71 -9.12 -17.74
CA TYR A 158 6.27 -8.92 -19.09
C TYR A 158 6.58 -7.46 -19.41
N LEU A 159 5.65 -6.54 -19.08
CA LEU A 159 5.68 -5.13 -19.50
C LEU A 159 5.79 -4.14 -18.33
N GLY A 160 5.61 -4.58 -17.08
CA GLY A 160 5.65 -3.69 -15.92
C GLY A 160 7.06 -3.20 -15.57
N ARG A 161 7.15 -2.19 -14.69
CA ARG A 161 8.43 -1.68 -14.17
C ARG A 161 9.13 -2.65 -13.21
N ARG A 162 8.36 -3.51 -12.53
CA ARG A 162 8.83 -4.44 -11.49
C ARG A 162 8.68 -5.89 -11.96
N LYS A 163 9.25 -6.20 -13.12
CA LYS A 163 9.06 -7.49 -13.82
C LYS A 163 9.35 -8.70 -12.96
N GLU A 164 10.48 -8.73 -12.27
CA GLU A 164 10.89 -9.87 -11.44
C GLU A 164 9.93 -10.13 -10.28
N LYS A 165 9.49 -9.05 -9.60
CA LYS A 165 8.46 -9.16 -8.56
C LYS A 165 7.20 -9.81 -9.12
N PHE A 166 6.67 -9.25 -10.22
CA PHE A 166 5.41 -9.75 -10.80
C PHE A 166 5.53 -11.13 -11.45
N LEU A 167 6.72 -11.52 -11.89
CA LEU A 167 6.97 -12.89 -12.35
C LEU A 167 6.82 -13.90 -11.20
N THR A 168 7.37 -13.59 -10.04
CA THR A 168 7.18 -14.39 -8.83
C THR A 168 5.70 -14.49 -8.46
N GLU A 169 4.99 -13.37 -8.45
CA GLU A 169 3.55 -13.35 -8.14
C GLU A 169 2.72 -14.13 -9.16
N PHE A 170 3.05 -14.05 -10.45
CA PHE A 170 2.39 -14.81 -11.50
C PHE A 170 2.53 -16.34 -11.30
N LEU A 171 3.74 -16.81 -11.02
CA LEU A 171 4.01 -18.22 -10.79
C LEU A 171 3.31 -18.73 -9.51
N LEU A 172 3.30 -17.93 -8.44
CA LEU A 172 2.59 -18.28 -7.21
C LEU A 172 1.07 -18.28 -7.41
N ALA A 173 0.52 -17.37 -8.23
CA ALA A 173 -0.90 -17.39 -8.60
C ALA A 173 -1.29 -18.68 -9.33
N LEU A 174 -0.45 -19.15 -10.26
CA LEU A 174 -0.66 -20.44 -10.92
C LEU A 174 -0.62 -21.61 -9.91
N LYS A 175 0.28 -21.56 -8.93
CA LYS A 175 0.37 -22.57 -7.87
C LYS A 175 -0.91 -22.61 -7.01
N ILE A 176 -1.46 -21.48 -6.66
CA ILE A 176 -2.72 -21.38 -5.90
C ILE A 176 -3.87 -22.03 -6.66
N VAL A 177 -3.96 -21.77 -7.97
CA VAL A 177 -4.96 -22.43 -8.85
C VAL A 177 -4.72 -23.94 -8.95
N ASP A 178 -3.47 -24.36 -9.13
CA ASP A 178 -3.09 -25.78 -9.25
C ASP A 178 -3.42 -26.58 -7.97
N GLN A 179 -3.31 -25.95 -6.80
CA GLN A 179 -3.70 -26.51 -5.52
C GLN A 179 -5.22 -26.55 -5.28
N GLY A 180 -6.03 -26.06 -6.22
CA GLY A 180 -7.49 -26.09 -6.14
C GLY A 180 -8.09 -25.10 -5.13
N GLN A 181 -7.29 -24.13 -4.64
CA GLN A 181 -7.76 -23.14 -3.67
C GLN A 181 -8.80 -22.20 -4.26
N ILE A 182 -8.69 -21.90 -5.54
CA ILE A 182 -9.67 -21.12 -6.32
C ILE A 182 -9.69 -21.62 -7.77
N LYS A 183 -10.85 -21.49 -8.44
CA LYS A 183 -10.94 -21.76 -9.87
C LYS A 183 -10.28 -20.62 -10.65
N LEU A 184 -9.61 -20.99 -11.76
CA LEU A 184 -8.94 -20.02 -12.64
C LEU A 184 -9.86 -18.86 -13.08
N ALA A 185 -11.12 -19.15 -13.38
CA ALA A 185 -12.09 -18.14 -13.82
C ALA A 185 -12.48 -17.15 -12.71
N ASP A 186 -12.41 -17.58 -11.45
CA ASP A 186 -12.84 -16.80 -10.29
C ASP A 186 -11.69 -16.02 -9.65
N MET A 187 -10.44 -16.30 -10.06
CA MET A 187 -9.26 -15.61 -9.55
C MET A 187 -9.18 -14.18 -10.08
N LYS A 188 -9.74 -13.26 -9.32
CA LYS A 188 -9.79 -11.82 -9.62
C LYS A 188 -8.79 -11.06 -8.78
N SER A 189 -8.35 -9.91 -9.31
CA SER A 189 -7.40 -9.03 -8.61
C SER A 189 -7.60 -7.56 -8.98
N SER A 190 -6.97 -6.69 -8.22
CA SER A 190 -6.71 -5.30 -8.58
C SER A 190 -5.76 -5.22 -9.79
N TRP A 191 -5.51 -4.01 -10.30
CA TRP A 191 -4.56 -3.77 -11.38
C TRP A 191 -3.11 -4.15 -11.03
N ALA A 192 -2.80 -4.24 -9.74
CA ALA A 192 -1.48 -4.61 -9.20
C ALA A 192 -1.40 -6.08 -8.75
N GLY A 193 -2.43 -6.88 -9.02
CA GLY A 193 -2.43 -8.31 -8.69
C GLY A 193 -2.84 -8.64 -7.24
N ALA A 194 -3.26 -7.65 -6.45
CA ALA A 194 -3.78 -7.89 -5.11
C ALA A 194 -5.18 -8.52 -5.18
N MET A 195 -5.43 -9.55 -4.35
CA MET A 195 -6.56 -10.47 -4.47
C MET A 195 -7.43 -10.52 -3.23
N GLY A 196 -8.71 -10.77 -3.44
CA GLY A 196 -9.66 -11.10 -2.39
C GLY A 196 -10.04 -9.94 -1.48
N LEU A 197 -10.73 -10.26 -0.40
CA LEU A 197 -11.32 -9.30 0.54
C LEU A 197 -10.29 -8.46 1.30
N THR A 198 -9.08 -9.00 1.47
CA THR A 198 -7.95 -8.38 2.20
C THR A 198 -6.80 -7.97 1.30
N GLN A 199 -6.98 -8.06 -0.02
CA GLN A 199 -6.04 -7.57 -1.05
C GLN A 199 -4.62 -8.16 -0.92
N PHE A 200 -4.53 -9.48 -0.73
CA PHE A 200 -3.25 -10.19 -0.69
C PHE A 200 -2.60 -10.33 -2.06
N LEU A 201 -1.29 -10.16 -2.14
CA LEU A 201 -0.54 -10.68 -3.27
C LEU A 201 -0.47 -12.23 -3.21
N PRO A 202 -0.24 -12.94 -4.32
CA PRO A 202 -0.06 -14.38 -4.30
C PRO A 202 1.00 -14.87 -3.30
N SER A 203 2.09 -14.13 -3.13
CA SER A 203 3.13 -14.42 -2.13
C SER A 203 2.59 -14.33 -0.70
N ASP A 204 1.77 -13.33 -0.39
CA ASP A 204 1.14 -13.18 0.93
C ASP A 204 0.13 -14.30 1.18
N TYR A 205 -0.64 -14.66 0.14
CA TYR A 205 -1.54 -15.80 0.21
C TYR A 205 -0.81 -17.09 0.57
N VAL A 206 0.26 -17.42 -0.14
CA VAL A 206 1.04 -18.66 0.13
C VAL A 206 1.61 -18.66 1.55
N LYS A 207 1.98 -17.51 2.08
CA LYS A 207 2.59 -17.36 3.42
C LYS A 207 1.56 -17.32 4.54
N TYR A 208 0.42 -16.66 4.32
CA TYR A 208 -0.47 -16.26 5.41
C TYR A 208 -1.93 -16.75 5.30
N ALA A 209 -2.37 -17.28 4.15
CA ALA A 209 -3.75 -17.71 4.02
C ALA A 209 -4.10 -18.81 5.05
N VAL A 210 -5.34 -18.75 5.54
CA VAL A 210 -5.88 -19.66 6.56
C VAL A 210 -7.24 -20.15 6.11
N ASP A 211 -7.43 -21.47 6.13
CA ASP A 211 -8.73 -22.12 6.14
C ASP A 211 -9.26 -22.06 7.58
N PHE A 212 -10.05 -21.05 7.89
CA PHE A 212 -10.52 -20.80 9.25
C PHE A 212 -11.87 -21.44 9.54
N ASP A 213 -12.70 -21.62 8.52
CA ASP A 213 -13.98 -22.29 8.66
C ASP A 213 -13.90 -23.82 8.46
N GLY A 214 -12.73 -24.34 8.04
CA GLY A 214 -12.43 -25.78 7.98
C GLY A 214 -13.03 -26.49 6.79
N ASP A 215 -13.35 -25.76 5.69
CA ASP A 215 -13.95 -26.34 4.47
C ASP A 215 -12.91 -26.99 3.53
N GLY A 216 -11.63 -26.92 3.86
CA GLY A 216 -10.49 -27.46 3.09
C GLY A 216 -9.86 -26.45 2.12
N ARG A 217 -10.27 -25.18 2.15
CA ARG A 217 -9.71 -24.10 1.33
C ARG A 217 -9.53 -22.84 2.16
N ALA A 218 -8.46 -22.11 1.91
CA ALA A 218 -8.25 -20.77 2.46
C ALA A 218 -8.87 -19.73 1.52
N ASP A 219 -10.21 -19.61 1.50
CA ASP A 219 -10.95 -18.77 0.55
C ASP A 219 -10.99 -17.30 0.97
N ILE A 220 -9.94 -16.55 0.66
CA ILE A 220 -9.89 -15.11 0.92
C ILE A 220 -10.81 -14.27 0.01
N TRP A 221 -11.45 -14.88 -0.98
CA TRP A 221 -12.33 -14.17 -1.94
C TRP A 221 -13.79 -14.16 -1.52
N HIS A 222 -14.27 -15.26 -0.91
CA HIS A 222 -15.69 -15.43 -0.59
C HIS A 222 -15.95 -15.73 0.89
N SER A 223 -14.99 -16.33 1.63
CA SER A 223 -15.10 -16.58 3.06
C SER A 223 -14.57 -15.38 3.85
N VAL A 224 -15.47 -14.61 4.48
CA VAL A 224 -15.08 -13.51 5.38
C VAL A 224 -14.25 -14.01 6.56
N PRO A 225 -14.58 -15.13 7.23
CA PRO A 225 -13.73 -15.67 8.31
C PRO A 225 -12.31 -15.98 7.86
N ASP A 226 -12.11 -16.63 6.70
CA ASP A 226 -10.78 -16.97 6.18
C ASP A 226 -9.97 -15.71 5.84
N ALA A 227 -10.61 -14.75 5.18
CA ALA A 227 -9.96 -13.50 4.81
C ALA A 227 -9.48 -12.73 6.06
N LEU A 228 -10.33 -12.61 7.09
CA LEU A 228 -9.98 -11.90 8.33
C LEU A 228 -8.93 -12.66 9.15
N ALA A 229 -9.03 -13.99 9.22
CA ALA A 229 -8.02 -14.82 9.87
C ALA A 229 -6.66 -14.76 9.16
N SER A 230 -6.68 -14.73 7.83
CA SER A 230 -5.47 -14.55 7.00
C SER A 230 -4.80 -13.20 7.26
N ALA A 231 -5.57 -12.11 7.32
CA ALA A 231 -5.05 -10.79 7.66
C ALA A 231 -4.47 -10.73 9.09
N ALA A 232 -5.14 -11.37 10.07
CA ALA A 232 -4.63 -11.47 11.44
C ALA A 232 -3.31 -12.26 11.49
N LYS A 233 -3.24 -13.40 10.78
CA LYS A 233 -2.01 -14.22 10.70
C LYS A 233 -0.87 -13.44 10.02
N GLN A 234 -1.15 -12.63 9.00
CA GLN A 234 -0.13 -11.76 8.38
C GLN A 234 0.41 -10.78 9.41
N LEU A 235 -0.44 -10.03 10.10
CA LEU A 235 0.00 -9.08 11.11
C LEU A 235 0.85 -9.75 12.20
N LEU A 236 0.42 -10.92 12.70
CA LEU A 236 1.20 -11.70 13.66
C LEU A 236 2.57 -12.10 13.09
N GLY A 237 2.61 -12.57 11.84
CA GLY A 237 3.84 -12.93 11.13
C GLY A 237 4.78 -11.74 10.86
N GLU A 238 4.25 -10.53 10.77
CA GLU A 238 4.99 -9.27 10.61
C GLU A 238 5.29 -8.59 11.96
N GLY A 239 5.13 -9.32 13.08
CA GLY A 239 5.60 -8.89 14.41
C GLY A 239 4.56 -8.20 15.27
N TRP A 240 3.27 -8.36 14.99
CA TRP A 240 2.21 -7.91 15.87
C TRP A 240 2.38 -8.47 17.28
N GLN A 241 2.28 -7.60 18.28
CA GLN A 241 2.39 -7.95 19.69
C GLN A 241 0.99 -7.88 20.34
N PRO A 242 0.44 -9.01 20.82
CA PRO A 242 -0.84 -9.04 21.51
C PRO A 242 -0.86 -8.11 22.73
N GLY A 243 -1.96 -7.40 22.92
CA GLY A 243 -2.14 -6.49 24.06
C GLY A 243 -1.52 -5.11 23.90
N LEU A 244 -0.65 -4.90 22.91
CA LEU A 244 -0.06 -3.60 22.59
C LEU A 244 -0.97 -2.81 21.63
N ARG A 245 -1.20 -1.52 21.89
CA ARG A 245 -1.88 -0.65 20.93
C ARG A 245 -0.98 -0.35 19.72
N TRP A 246 -1.57 0.08 18.60
CA TRP A 246 -0.80 0.47 17.41
C TRP A 246 -0.05 1.80 17.61
N ALA A 247 -0.66 2.78 18.28
CA ALA A 247 -0.08 4.07 18.64
C ALA A 247 -0.91 4.79 19.71
N TYR A 248 -0.37 5.89 20.21
CA TYR A 248 -1.03 6.80 21.14
C TYR A 248 -0.90 8.24 20.63
N GLU A 249 -2.02 8.95 20.44
CA GLU A 249 -1.96 10.39 20.16
C GLU A 249 -1.45 11.15 21.37
N VAL A 250 -0.53 12.10 21.14
CA VAL A 250 0.10 12.91 22.17
C VAL A 250 0.28 14.37 21.72
N HIS A 251 0.33 15.27 22.68
CA HIS A 251 0.74 16.66 22.48
C HIS A 251 2.22 16.80 22.84
N PRO A 252 3.10 17.08 21.86
CA PRO A 252 4.51 17.31 22.13
C PRO A 252 4.73 18.64 22.89
N PRO A 253 5.87 18.82 23.57
CA PRO A 253 6.28 20.13 24.10
C PRO A 253 6.43 21.16 22.97
N ALA A 254 6.27 22.46 23.29
CA ALA A 254 6.25 23.54 22.29
C ALA A 254 7.55 23.70 21.51
N ASP A 255 8.67 23.30 22.11
CA ASP A 255 10.02 23.36 21.56
C ASP A 255 10.52 22.02 21.02
N ILE A 256 9.61 21.12 20.68
CA ILE A 256 9.97 19.78 20.18
C ILE A 256 10.91 19.84 18.98
N ASP A 257 11.99 19.09 19.07
CA ASP A 257 12.86 18.82 17.94
C ASP A 257 12.27 17.68 17.10
N CYS A 258 11.58 18.02 16.02
CA CYS A 258 10.92 17.02 15.16
C CYS A 258 11.89 16.09 14.41
N THR A 259 13.20 16.34 14.45
CA THR A 259 14.22 15.46 13.85
C THR A 259 14.36 14.12 14.57
N ILE A 260 13.93 14.04 15.84
CA ILE A 260 13.90 12.78 16.60
C ILE A 260 12.79 11.81 16.15
N GLY A 261 11.89 12.25 15.28
CA GLY A 261 10.79 11.43 14.73
C GLY A 261 11.27 10.41 13.71
N VAL A 262 12.13 9.49 14.10
CA VAL A 262 12.67 8.40 13.29
C VAL A 262 12.42 7.03 13.95
N PRO A 263 12.26 5.94 13.17
CA PRO A 263 11.98 4.61 13.72
C PRO A 263 13.03 4.11 14.71
N SER A 264 14.29 4.52 14.53
CA SER A 264 15.43 4.10 15.37
C SER A 264 15.51 4.83 16.71
N HIS A 265 14.82 5.98 16.85
CA HIS A 265 14.79 6.72 18.11
C HIS A 265 13.57 6.27 18.92
N THR A 266 13.79 5.37 19.85
CA THR A 266 12.75 4.79 20.71
C THR A 266 13.03 5.10 22.17
N LEU A 267 12.00 5.53 22.88
CA LEU A 267 11.95 5.66 24.32
C LEU A 267 10.73 4.89 24.83
N THR A 268 10.70 4.58 26.12
CA THR A 268 9.47 4.13 26.75
C THR A 268 8.43 5.24 26.76
N ILE A 269 7.15 4.88 26.78
CA ILE A 269 6.07 5.88 26.90
C ILE A 269 6.25 6.70 28.18
N GLY A 270 6.74 6.08 29.28
CA GLY A 270 7.08 6.78 30.52
C GLY A 270 8.11 7.88 30.31
N GLU A 271 9.22 7.59 29.61
CA GLU A 271 10.25 8.57 29.28
C GLU A 271 9.73 9.67 28.34
N TRP A 272 8.89 9.36 27.35
CA TRP A 272 8.25 10.39 26.52
C TRP A 272 7.43 11.36 27.38
N LEU A 273 6.67 10.87 28.36
CA LEU A 273 5.90 11.72 29.27
C LEU A 273 6.81 12.58 30.16
N GLU A 274 7.95 12.05 30.63
CA GLU A 274 8.96 12.80 31.38
C GLU A 274 9.63 13.91 30.56
N HIS A 275 9.74 13.71 29.24
CA HIS A 275 10.14 14.71 28.26
C HIS A 275 9.04 15.72 27.89
N GLY A 276 7.95 15.77 28.64
CA GLY A 276 6.90 16.79 28.52
C GLY A 276 5.79 16.48 27.51
N PHE A 277 5.78 15.29 26.91
CA PHE A 277 4.66 14.85 26.07
C PHE A 277 3.42 14.62 26.95
N LYS A 278 2.26 15.06 26.48
CA LYS A 278 0.98 14.87 27.17
C LYS A 278 0.07 13.98 26.35
N PRO A 279 -0.58 12.98 26.96
CA PRO A 279 -1.53 12.14 26.25
C PRO A 279 -2.75 12.94 25.80
N ALA A 280 -3.23 12.69 24.58
CA ALA A 280 -4.48 13.26 24.10
C ALA A 280 -5.66 12.85 24.99
N TYR A 281 -6.67 13.70 25.05
CA TYR A 281 -7.87 13.52 25.86
C TYR A 281 -7.63 13.29 27.37
N GLY A 282 -6.46 13.71 27.86
CA GLY A 282 -6.10 13.50 29.27
C GLY A 282 -6.00 12.04 29.69
N ARG A 283 -5.74 11.13 28.75
CA ARG A 283 -5.58 9.70 29.02
C ARG A 283 -4.52 9.45 30.10
N THR A 284 -4.80 8.51 30.99
CA THR A 284 -3.81 7.99 31.94
C THR A 284 -3.24 6.67 31.42
N PHE A 285 -1.93 6.52 31.43
CA PHE A 285 -1.25 5.29 31.08
C PHE A 285 -1.06 4.40 32.31
N SER A 286 -1.36 3.12 32.18
CA SER A 286 -1.03 2.10 33.15
C SER A 286 0.49 1.90 33.27
N ALA A 287 0.96 1.24 34.33
CA ALA A 287 2.37 0.92 34.48
C ALA A 287 2.92 0.06 33.32
N ALA A 288 2.11 -0.88 32.81
CA ALA A 288 2.47 -1.69 31.67
C ALA A 288 2.64 -0.85 30.40
N GLU A 289 1.66 0.00 30.07
CA GLU A 289 1.75 0.90 28.91
C GLU A 289 2.93 1.88 29.02
N ARG A 290 3.24 2.39 30.22
CA ARG A 290 4.40 3.26 30.42
C ARG A 290 5.74 2.58 30.15
N ALA A 291 5.81 1.25 30.28
CA ALA A 291 7.00 0.46 29.99
C ALA A 291 7.13 0.07 28.50
N GLU A 292 6.08 0.28 27.69
CA GLU A 292 6.11 0.05 26.24
C GLU A 292 7.05 1.04 25.54
N THR A 293 7.78 0.56 24.55
CA THR A 293 8.65 1.43 23.72
C THR A 293 7.89 1.94 22.51
N ALA A 294 8.13 3.23 22.17
CA ALA A 294 7.54 3.87 21.00
C ALA A 294 8.50 4.86 20.36
N SER A 295 8.28 5.13 19.06
CA SER A 295 8.94 6.20 18.32
C SER A 295 7.98 7.36 18.11
N LEU A 296 8.51 8.59 18.02
CA LEU A 296 7.68 9.75 17.66
C LEU A 296 7.31 9.72 16.18
N LEU A 297 6.04 9.83 15.89
CA LEU A 297 5.50 9.99 14.54
C LEU A 297 4.77 11.32 14.41
N GLN A 298 5.22 12.16 13.48
CA GLN A 298 4.60 13.44 13.13
C GLN A 298 4.32 13.47 11.62
N PRO A 299 3.19 12.90 11.16
CA PRO A 299 2.93 12.64 9.75
C PRO A 299 2.78 13.91 8.91
N ALA A 300 2.44 15.03 9.55
CA ALA A 300 2.36 16.37 8.94
C ALA A 300 3.43 17.33 9.50
N GLY A 301 4.56 16.83 10.00
CA GLY A 301 5.49 17.64 10.77
C GLY A 301 4.78 18.27 11.99
N LEU A 302 4.95 19.56 12.20
CA LEU A 302 4.28 20.29 13.31
C LEU A 302 2.84 20.76 12.97
N TYR A 303 2.25 20.31 11.85
CA TYR A 303 0.96 20.81 11.35
C TYR A 303 -0.21 19.85 11.58
N GLY A 304 -0.09 18.92 12.51
CA GLY A 304 -1.14 17.96 12.81
C GLY A 304 -0.87 17.15 14.07
N PRO A 305 -1.66 16.10 14.28
CA PRO A 305 -1.48 15.19 15.41
C PRO A 305 -0.08 14.58 15.46
N SER A 306 0.42 14.37 16.66
CA SER A 306 1.64 13.62 16.94
C SER A 306 1.29 12.32 17.64
N PHE A 307 2.05 11.27 17.37
CA PHE A 307 1.79 9.94 17.90
C PHE A 307 3.05 9.31 18.48
N LEU A 308 2.88 8.53 19.52
CA LEU A 308 3.86 7.54 19.96
C LEU A 308 3.52 6.22 19.28
N ALA A 309 4.24 5.91 18.20
CA ALA A 309 4.08 4.74 17.37
C ALA A 309 4.77 3.53 18.02
N THR A 310 4.02 2.50 18.34
CA THR A 310 4.52 1.27 18.97
C THR A 310 5.01 0.26 17.91
N LYS A 311 5.44 -0.93 18.34
CA LYS A 311 5.80 -2.01 17.42
C LYS A 311 4.64 -2.43 16.52
N ASN A 312 3.39 -2.34 17.01
CA ASN A 312 2.21 -2.69 16.21
C ASN A 312 1.90 -1.69 15.09
N TYR A 313 2.35 -0.43 15.22
CA TYR A 313 2.35 0.51 14.10
C TYR A 313 3.20 -0.03 12.94
N PHE A 314 4.40 -0.54 13.24
CA PHE A 314 5.29 -1.07 12.22
C PHE A 314 4.79 -2.40 11.66
N ALA A 315 4.12 -3.24 12.44
CA ALA A 315 3.46 -4.44 11.93
C ALA A 315 2.35 -4.14 10.90
N ILE A 316 1.52 -3.12 11.15
CA ILE A 316 0.54 -2.66 10.14
C ILE A 316 1.27 -2.06 8.91
N LYS A 317 2.42 -1.42 9.10
CA LYS A 317 3.19 -0.82 8.02
C LYS A 317 3.76 -1.85 7.03
N GLU A 318 3.98 -3.08 7.44
CA GLU A 318 4.36 -4.18 6.53
C GLU A 318 3.21 -4.58 5.59
N TYR A 319 1.94 -4.32 5.98
CA TYR A 319 0.79 -4.52 5.09
C TYR A 319 0.78 -3.50 3.94
N ASN A 320 1.06 -2.24 4.25
CA ASN A 320 1.25 -1.17 3.29
C ASN A 320 2.24 -0.14 3.86
N PHE A 321 3.32 0.15 3.13
CA PHE A 321 4.46 0.96 3.59
C PHE A 321 4.16 2.45 3.83
N SER A 322 2.92 2.90 3.73
CA SER A 322 2.53 4.29 3.94
C SER A 322 2.18 4.60 5.40
N ASP A 323 2.73 5.68 5.94
CA ASP A 323 2.31 6.21 7.25
C ASP A 323 0.81 6.54 7.27
N LEU A 324 0.26 7.06 6.15
CA LEU A 324 -1.16 7.41 6.06
C LEU A 324 -2.05 6.17 6.07
N TYR A 325 -1.61 5.07 5.47
CA TYR A 325 -2.34 3.81 5.54
C TYR A 325 -2.43 3.31 6.98
N VAL A 326 -1.31 3.28 7.69
CA VAL A 326 -1.29 2.83 9.09
C VAL A 326 -2.18 3.69 9.97
N LEU A 327 -2.09 5.03 9.81
CA LEU A 327 -2.95 5.97 10.51
C LEU A 327 -4.43 5.75 10.19
N PHE A 328 -4.77 5.47 8.92
CA PHE A 328 -6.14 5.18 8.54
C PHE A 328 -6.66 3.90 9.20
N VAL A 329 -5.91 2.80 9.11
CA VAL A 329 -6.28 1.52 9.71
C VAL A 329 -6.37 1.62 11.22
N GLY A 330 -5.37 2.22 11.86
CA GLY A 330 -5.33 2.39 13.30
C GLY A 330 -6.46 3.30 13.81
N HIS A 331 -6.66 4.46 13.17
CA HIS A 331 -7.73 5.37 13.53
C HIS A 331 -9.10 4.76 13.30
N LEU A 332 -9.33 4.11 12.16
CA LEU A 332 -10.59 3.39 11.89
C LEU A 332 -10.85 2.31 12.95
N SER A 333 -9.83 1.55 13.33
CA SER A 333 -9.93 0.56 14.41
C SER A 333 -10.37 1.20 15.74
N ASP A 334 -9.74 2.30 16.11
CA ASP A 334 -10.12 3.04 17.34
C ASP A 334 -11.57 3.58 17.24
N ARG A 335 -11.97 4.10 16.07
CA ARG A 335 -13.34 4.64 15.82
C ARG A 335 -14.45 3.58 15.85
N ILE A 336 -14.12 2.30 15.73
CA ILE A 336 -15.11 1.22 15.89
C ILE A 336 -15.59 1.16 17.35
N THR A 337 -14.70 1.33 18.31
CA THR A 337 -15.00 1.25 19.75
C THR A 337 -15.12 2.62 20.43
N GLU A 338 -14.34 3.60 20.00
CA GLU A 338 -14.29 4.95 20.55
C GLU A 338 -14.74 5.97 19.49
N PRO A 339 -15.96 6.51 19.55
CA PRO A 339 -16.53 7.35 18.48
C PRO A 339 -16.03 8.81 18.52
N ARG A 340 -14.75 9.04 18.64
CA ARG A 340 -14.14 10.38 18.68
C ARG A 340 -12.96 10.49 17.71
N PRO A 341 -12.80 11.66 17.01
CA PRO A 341 -11.69 11.91 16.10
C PRO A 341 -10.37 12.07 16.89
N PHE A 342 -9.28 12.35 16.20
CA PHE A 342 -8.07 12.84 16.84
C PHE A 342 -8.34 14.17 17.56
N GLU A 343 -7.72 14.39 18.71
CA GLU A 343 -7.89 15.63 19.50
C GLU A 343 -7.24 16.82 18.78
N THR A 344 -6.05 16.60 18.21
CA THR A 344 -5.35 17.62 17.42
C THR A 344 -5.87 17.63 16.00
N PRO A 345 -6.42 18.77 15.51
CA PRO A 345 -6.90 18.84 14.13
C PRO A 345 -5.73 18.86 13.14
N TRP A 346 -5.97 18.31 11.95
CA TRP A 346 -5.08 18.53 10.81
C TRP A 346 -5.18 19.98 10.34
N THR A 347 -4.05 20.66 10.17
CA THR A 347 -4.02 21.98 9.55
C THR A 347 -3.91 21.83 8.02
N ASN A 348 -4.35 22.85 7.29
CA ASN A 348 -4.22 22.86 5.83
C ASN A 348 -2.75 23.01 5.45
N ILE A 349 -2.18 21.96 4.91
CA ILE A 349 -0.83 21.89 4.37
C ILE A 349 -0.89 21.50 2.89
N VAL A 350 0.13 21.86 2.14
CA VAL A 350 0.25 21.49 0.72
C VAL A 350 1.27 20.36 0.61
N GLN A 351 0.86 19.25 0.01
CA GLN A 351 1.75 18.15 -0.34
C GLN A 351 2.54 18.54 -1.59
N LEU A 352 3.86 18.38 -1.55
CA LEU A 352 4.67 18.51 -2.75
C LEU A 352 4.37 17.36 -3.73
N PRO A 353 4.39 17.64 -5.05
CA PRO A 353 4.39 16.58 -6.06
C PRO A 353 5.55 15.59 -5.84
N THR A 354 5.35 14.34 -6.24
CA THR A 354 6.37 13.28 -6.12
C THR A 354 7.72 13.70 -6.72
N ALA A 355 7.73 14.35 -7.89
CA ALA A 355 8.96 14.82 -8.53
C ALA A 355 9.72 15.87 -7.69
N ASP A 356 8.99 16.76 -7.00
CA ASP A 356 9.59 17.78 -6.13
C ASP A 356 10.13 17.15 -4.82
N LEU A 357 9.43 16.15 -4.29
CA LEU A 357 9.93 15.36 -3.15
C LEU A 357 11.19 14.56 -3.51
N ASP A 358 11.19 13.93 -4.68
CA ASP A 358 12.36 13.23 -5.25
C ASP A 358 13.55 14.18 -5.35
N ARG A 359 13.31 15.37 -5.91
CA ARG A 359 14.31 16.45 -6.01
C ARG A 359 14.82 16.89 -4.64
N MET A 360 13.92 17.04 -3.65
CA MET A 360 14.29 17.39 -2.28
C MET A 360 15.16 16.31 -1.64
N GLN A 361 14.78 15.03 -1.79
CA GLN A 361 15.57 13.90 -1.28
C GLN A 361 16.97 13.85 -1.91
N GLN A 362 17.10 14.08 -3.24
CA GLN A 362 18.39 14.21 -3.93
C GLN A 362 19.25 15.33 -3.33
N LEU A 363 18.67 16.50 -3.10
CA LEU A 363 19.37 17.63 -2.51
C LEU A 363 19.78 17.38 -1.06
N LEU A 364 18.95 16.70 -0.27
CA LEU A 364 19.28 16.29 1.11
C LEU A 364 20.40 15.25 1.11
N THR A 365 20.35 14.28 0.19
CA THR A 365 21.41 13.26 0.02
C THR A 365 22.76 13.90 -0.35
N ALA A 366 22.75 14.80 -1.33
CA ALA A 366 23.96 15.49 -1.78
C ALA A 366 24.63 16.33 -0.67
N ARG A 367 23.85 16.76 0.34
CA ARG A 367 24.31 17.53 1.50
C ARG A 367 24.59 16.66 2.74
N GLY A 368 24.43 15.34 2.63
CA GLY A 368 24.70 14.40 3.72
C GLY A 368 23.66 14.36 4.84
N TYR A 369 22.42 14.80 4.58
CA TYR A 369 21.32 14.72 5.55
C TYR A 369 20.45 13.49 5.39
N TYR A 370 20.33 12.96 4.15
CA TYR A 370 19.47 11.82 3.82
C TYR A 370 20.29 10.65 3.29
N HIS A 371 20.04 9.44 3.82
CA HIS A 371 20.83 8.24 3.53
C HIS A 371 19.98 7.03 3.15
N ASP A 372 18.72 7.27 2.80
CA ASP A 372 17.78 6.22 2.41
C ASP A 372 17.41 6.37 0.92
N LYS A 373 16.51 5.53 0.47
CA LYS A 373 16.04 5.46 -0.92
C LYS A 373 15.35 6.77 -1.35
N ILE A 374 15.76 7.29 -2.49
CA ILE A 374 15.07 8.39 -3.17
C ILE A 374 13.81 7.80 -3.83
N ASP A 375 12.65 8.08 -3.30
CA ASP A 375 11.38 7.48 -3.70
C ASP A 375 10.23 8.51 -3.87
N GLY A 376 10.54 9.79 -3.68
CA GLY A 376 9.57 10.89 -3.79
C GLY A 376 8.47 10.86 -2.73
N LYS A 377 8.73 10.29 -1.53
CA LYS A 377 7.76 10.18 -0.45
C LYS A 377 8.21 10.96 0.78
N ALA A 378 7.27 11.64 1.43
CA ALA A 378 7.51 12.37 2.67
C ALA A 378 7.41 11.45 3.91
N GLY A 379 8.18 10.36 3.95
CA GLY A 379 8.24 9.44 5.08
C GLY A 379 8.97 10.00 6.31
N MET A 380 9.02 9.24 7.41
CA MET A 380 9.66 9.65 8.66
C MET A 380 11.11 10.10 8.45
N LEU A 381 11.91 9.31 7.70
CA LEU A 381 13.33 9.62 7.45
C LEU A 381 13.51 10.88 6.60
N THR A 382 12.64 11.10 5.60
CA THR A 382 12.68 12.32 4.77
C THR A 382 12.35 13.55 5.62
N ARG A 383 11.31 13.47 6.49
CA ARG A 383 10.93 14.58 7.38
C ARG A 383 12.03 14.89 8.40
N ALA A 384 12.65 13.89 8.99
CA ALA A 384 13.76 14.07 9.92
C ALA A 384 14.98 14.71 9.24
N ALA A 385 15.40 14.22 8.08
CA ALA A 385 16.51 14.77 7.30
C ALA A 385 16.25 16.23 6.87
N LEU A 386 15.00 16.54 6.51
CA LEU A 386 14.59 17.91 6.23
C LEU A 386 14.69 18.80 7.47
N GLY A 387 14.25 18.31 8.61
CA GLY A 387 14.36 19.03 9.91
C GLY A 387 15.81 19.35 10.26
N GLU A 388 16.73 18.40 10.08
CA GLU A 388 18.17 18.63 10.27
C GLU A 388 18.70 19.73 9.34
N TYR A 389 18.29 19.71 8.05
CA TYR A 389 18.61 20.79 7.13
C TYR A 389 18.04 22.14 7.61
N GLN A 390 16.76 22.18 8.01
CA GLN A 390 16.11 23.40 8.51
C GLN A 390 16.86 23.95 9.73
N LYS A 391 17.17 23.12 10.70
CA LYS A 391 17.89 23.48 11.94
C LYS A 391 19.26 24.09 11.65
N ARG A 392 20.06 23.44 10.81
CA ARG A 392 21.42 23.90 10.48
C ARG A 392 21.46 25.18 9.62
N ASN A 393 20.40 25.47 8.92
CA ASN A 393 20.31 26.66 8.07
C ASN A 393 19.46 27.80 8.68
N GLY A 394 19.11 27.71 9.98
CA GLY A 394 18.34 28.73 10.69
C GLY A 394 16.93 28.94 10.12
N LEU A 395 16.35 27.90 9.50
CA LEU A 395 14.98 27.93 9.00
C LEU A 395 14.00 27.53 10.11
N LYS A 396 12.71 27.79 9.89
CA LYS A 396 11.67 27.26 10.78
C LYS A 396 11.76 25.73 10.83
N LEU A 397 11.97 25.19 12.04
CA LEU A 397 12.01 23.74 12.27
C LEU A 397 10.58 23.20 12.36
N ASP A 398 10.04 22.71 11.26
CA ASP A 398 8.70 22.14 11.17
C ASP A 398 8.65 20.74 10.55
N CYS A 399 9.77 20.27 10.04
CA CYS A 399 9.93 18.95 9.39
C CYS A 399 8.91 18.67 8.28
N TRP A 400 8.33 19.72 7.66
CA TRP A 400 7.38 19.56 6.57
C TRP A 400 7.99 19.98 5.24
N PRO A 401 7.99 19.11 4.19
CA PRO A 401 8.51 19.43 2.88
C PRO A 401 7.60 20.45 2.19
N SER A 402 8.11 21.68 1.99
CA SER A 402 7.40 22.76 1.34
C SER A 402 8.13 23.27 0.11
N ALA A 403 7.39 23.84 -0.84
CA ALA A 403 7.96 24.47 -2.03
C ALA A 403 8.93 25.62 -1.70
N THR A 404 8.71 26.32 -0.58
CA THR A 404 9.61 27.39 -0.13
C THR A 404 10.96 26.84 0.28
N VAL A 405 10.98 25.76 1.09
CA VAL A 405 12.24 25.14 1.50
C VAL A 405 12.96 24.51 0.31
N LEU A 406 12.24 23.86 -0.62
CA LEU A 406 12.85 23.33 -1.84
C LEU A 406 13.57 24.40 -2.66
N ARG A 407 12.92 25.55 -2.92
CA ARG A 407 13.56 26.68 -3.61
C ARG A 407 14.79 27.23 -2.88
N GLN A 408 14.75 27.31 -1.55
CA GLN A 408 15.93 27.70 -0.76
C GLN A 408 17.08 26.72 -0.89
N MET A 409 16.79 25.42 -0.87
CA MET A 409 17.80 24.38 -1.10
C MET A 409 18.42 24.48 -2.50
N GLU A 410 17.65 24.76 -3.52
CA GLU A 410 18.14 24.94 -4.88
C GLU A 410 19.00 26.21 -5.04
N ALA A 411 18.61 27.31 -4.39
CA ALA A 411 19.38 28.56 -4.42
C ALA A 411 20.72 28.47 -3.68
N SER A 412 20.79 27.72 -2.57
CA SER A 412 22.01 27.55 -1.76
C SER A 412 23.01 26.52 -2.34
N GLY A 413 22.71 25.92 -3.46
CA GLY A 413 23.57 24.96 -4.18
C GLY A 413 24.30 25.57 -5.39
N ARG A 414 24.19 26.90 -5.58
CA ARG A 414 24.97 27.68 -6.56
C ARG A 414 26.08 28.46 -5.81
#